data_c2b47aa9626fe11d00249b349c5f635a
#
_entry.id   c2b47aa9626fe11d00249b349c5f635a
#
_cell.length_a   1.000
_cell.length_b   1.000
_cell.length_c   1.000
_cell.angle_alpha   90.00
_cell.angle_beta   90.00
_cell.angle_gamma   90.00
#
_symmetry.space_group_name_H-M   'P 1'
#
loop_
_entity.id
_entity.type
_entity.pdbx_description
1 polymer ?
#
loop_
_entity_poly.entity_id
_entity_poly.type
_entity_poly.pdbx_seq_one_letter_code
_entity_poly.pdbx_strand_id
1 'polypeptide(L)'
;MSTSRFALCALAGAVTLALQTQAFAEEPTIVVTGTEQGSALPAWTNSATKSAVAESKTPQVINTIAAKEIEQRHASSVNEILRYAPGVSTEVRGSTSYMSEYKIRGFNVDQEFYNGLQLPYNVTGNTKARIDPLLIESVDILKGPSSVLYGGGSPGGLVN
;
A
#
# COMPACT_ATOMS: atom_id res chain seq x y z
N MET A 1 8.23 -84.19 19.75
CA MET A 1 9.17 -83.03 19.71
C MET A 1 8.87 -82.08 18.56
N SER A 2 7.63 -81.70 18.37
CA SER A 2 7.24 -80.84 17.25
C SER A 2 6.50 -79.56 17.59
N THR A 3 6.04 -79.43 18.85
CA THR A 3 5.19 -78.28 19.28
C THR A 3 5.98 -77.02 19.70
N SER A 4 7.24 -77.17 20.07
CA SER A 4 8.06 -76.03 20.52
C SER A 4 8.56 -75.10 19.40
N ARG A 5 8.69 -75.64 18.17
CA ARG A 5 9.19 -74.87 17.00
C ARG A 5 8.13 -73.93 16.44
N PHE A 6 6.85 -74.32 16.52
CA PHE A 6 5.74 -73.42 16.08
C PHE A 6 5.52 -72.26 17.03
N ALA A 7 5.72 -72.47 18.35
CA ALA A 7 5.60 -71.39 19.32
C ALA A 7 6.70 -70.30 19.15
N LEU A 8 7.90 -70.70 18.82
CA LEU A 8 9.00 -69.76 18.58
C LEU A 8 8.80 -68.91 17.30
N CYS A 9 8.26 -69.50 16.24
CA CYS A 9 7.95 -68.74 15.00
C CYS A 9 6.77 -67.79 15.21
N ALA A 10 5.79 -68.12 16.02
CA ALA A 10 4.66 -67.21 16.32
C ALA A 10 5.08 -65.99 17.18
N LEU A 11 6.05 -66.18 18.10
CA LEU A 11 6.58 -65.08 18.90
C LEU A 11 7.46 -64.13 18.04
N ALA A 12 8.26 -64.66 17.11
CA ALA A 12 9.06 -63.86 16.24
C ALA A 12 8.23 -63.01 15.26
N GLY A 13 7.10 -63.52 14.77
CA GLY A 13 6.14 -62.79 13.93
C GLY A 13 5.41 -61.68 14.64
N ALA A 14 5.12 -61.85 15.93
CA ALA A 14 4.44 -60.79 16.73
C ALA A 14 5.37 -59.59 17.06
N VAL A 15 6.66 -59.85 17.25
CA VAL A 15 7.65 -58.78 17.53
C VAL A 15 7.97 -57.94 16.27
N THR A 16 7.95 -58.50 15.09
CA THR A 16 8.18 -57.77 13.85
C THR A 16 6.98 -56.88 13.47
N LEU A 17 5.76 -57.23 13.85
CA LEU A 17 4.57 -56.43 13.57
C LEU A 17 4.45 -55.21 14.50
N ALA A 18 5.06 -55.27 15.70
CA ALA A 18 5.04 -54.18 16.66
C ALA A 18 6.06 -53.05 16.36
N LEU A 19 7.01 -53.26 15.45
CA LEU A 19 8.03 -52.30 15.08
C LEU A 19 7.65 -51.40 13.88
N GLN A 20 6.46 -51.59 13.30
CA GLN A 20 5.99 -50.77 12.18
C GLN A 20 5.04 -49.63 12.59
N THR A 21 5.13 -49.10 13.82
CA THR A 21 4.63 -47.78 14.08
C THR A 21 5.52 -46.78 13.41
N GLN A 22 5.26 -46.51 12.14
CA GLN A 22 5.84 -45.37 11.46
C GLN A 22 5.38 -44.12 12.22
N ALA A 23 6.31 -43.52 12.93
CA ALA A 23 6.12 -42.18 13.40
C ALA A 23 5.93 -41.29 12.17
N PHE A 24 4.72 -40.93 11.83
CA PHE A 24 4.43 -39.78 10.98
C PHE A 24 4.98 -38.62 11.76
N ALA A 25 6.19 -38.17 11.38
CA ALA A 25 6.69 -36.88 11.76
C ALA A 25 5.73 -35.86 11.12
N GLU A 26 4.85 -35.32 11.91
CA GLU A 26 4.07 -34.14 11.55
C GLU A 26 5.11 -33.04 11.31
N GLU A 27 5.39 -32.71 10.04
CA GLU A 27 6.22 -31.57 9.74
C GLU A 27 5.58 -30.33 10.39
N PRO A 28 6.32 -29.57 11.19
CA PRO A 28 5.79 -28.38 11.78
C PRO A 28 5.40 -27.43 10.66
N THR A 29 4.11 -27.37 10.35
CA THR A 29 3.56 -26.37 9.43
C THR A 29 3.80 -25.02 10.09
N ILE A 30 4.77 -24.26 9.58
CA ILE A 30 4.98 -22.87 9.99
C ILE A 30 3.78 -22.08 9.49
N VAL A 31 2.76 -21.94 10.33
CA VAL A 31 1.68 -21.01 10.07
C VAL A 31 2.22 -19.62 10.30
N VAL A 32 2.59 -18.96 9.23
CA VAL A 32 2.90 -17.52 9.25
C VAL A 32 1.56 -16.79 9.44
N THR A 33 1.18 -16.61 10.69
CA THR A 33 0.07 -15.70 11.03
C THR A 33 0.62 -14.27 10.88
N GLY A 34 0.51 -13.73 9.69
CA GLY A 34 0.63 -12.29 9.52
C GLY A 34 -0.53 -11.67 10.29
N THR A 35 -0.29 -11.10 11.46
CA THR A 35 -1.19 -10.10 12.01
C THR A 35 -1.18 -8.96 11.01
N GLU A 36 -2.30 -8.73 10.32
CA GLU A 36 -2.54 -7.43 9.72
C GLU A 36 -2.42 -6.40 10.85
N GLN A 37 -1.22 -5.88 11.02
CA GLN A 37 -1.03 -4.64 11.76
C GLN A 37 -1.86 -3.62 11.02
N GLY A 38 -3.01 -3.26 11.60
CA GLY A 38 -4.13 -2.56 11.01
C GLY A 38 -3.69 -1.72 9.80
N SER A 39 -4.30 -1.99 8.67
CA SER A 39 -3.98 -1.32 7.41
C SER A 39 -3.72 0.15 7.71
N ALA A 40 -2.50 0.63 7.47
CA ALA A 40 -2.16 2.03 7.67
C ALA A 40 -2.95 2.93 6.70
N LEU A 41 -3.64 2.30 5.75
CA LEU A 41 -4.43 2.96 4.74
C LEU A 41 -5.89 3.02 5.17
N PRO A 42 -6.57 4.16 5.03
CA PRO A 42 -8.01 4.22 5.19
C PRO A 42 -8.67 3.29 4.16
N ALA A 43 -9.61 2.47 4.62
CA ALA A 43 -10.32 1.53 3.77
C ALA A 43 -11.22 2.23 2.71
N TRP A 44 -11.34 3.52 2.77
CA TRP A 44 -12.17 4.36 1.90
C TRP A 44 -11.52 5.74 1.70
N THR A 45 -11.80 6.35 0.58
CA THR A 45 -11.38 7.73 0.26
C THR A 45 -12.54 8.53 -0.32
N ASN A 46 -12.61 9.80 0.03
CA ASN A 46 -13.56 10.75 -0.54
C ASN A 46 -13.03 11.41 -1.82
N SER A 47 -11.76 11.28 -2.10
CA SER A 47 -11.11 12.05 -3.16
C SER A 47 -11.56 11.65 -4.56
N ALA A 48 -11.84 10.36 -4.80
CA ALA A 48 -12.20 9.88 -6.12
C ALA A 48 -13.65 10.08 -6.50
N THR A 49 -14.57 10.03 -5.52
CA THR A 49 -16.02 10.02 -5.79
C THR A 49 -16.77 11.13 -5.06
N LYS A 50 -16.09 11.95 -4.25
CA LYS A 50 -16.69 12.91 -3.31
C LYS A 50 -17.62 12.25 -2.29
N SER A 51 -17.52 10.94 -2.11
CA SER A 51 -18.28 10.16 -1.14
C SER A 51 -17.39 9.04 -0.59
N ALA A 52 -17.69 8.57 0.63
CA ALA A 52 -16.93 7.49 1.25
C ALA A 52 -17.18 6.15 0.53
N VAL A 53 -16.36 5.85 -0.45
CA VAL A 53 -16.42 4.61 -1.23
C VAL A 53 -15.11 3.85 -1.05
N ALA A 54 -15.22 2.54 -0.89
CA ALA A 54 -14.03 1.69 -0.81
C ALA A 54 -13.20 1.81 -2.11
N GLU A 55 -11.89 1.90 -1.98
CA GLU A 55 -10.97 2.02 -3.11
C GLU A 55 -11.16 0.89 -4.13
N SER A 56 -11.40 -0.34 -3.66
CA SER A 56 -11.67 -1.51 -4.51
C SER A 56 -12.94 -1.40 -5.37
N LYS A 57 -13.87 -0.51 -5.04
CA LYS A 57 -15.12 -0.25 -5.77
C LYS A 57 -15.06 1.00 -6.63
N THR A 58 -13.95 1.72 -6.61
CA THR A 58 -13.78 2.98 -7.33
C THR A 58 -13.13 2.72 -8.68
N PRO A 59 -13.75 3.10 -9.80
CA PRO A 59 -13.22 2.85 -11.15
C PRO A 59 -12.12 3.85 -11.52
N GLN A 60 -11.24 4.18 -10.60
CA GLN A 60 -10.13 5.09 -10.78
C GLN A 60 -8.90 4.58 -10.03
N VAL A 61 -7.72 4.82 -10.58
CA VAL A 61 -6.47 4.46 -9.91
C VAL A 61 -6.15 5.51 -8.87
N ILE A 62 -6.24 5.10 -7.61
CA ILE A 62 -5.94 5.93 -6.45
C ILE A 62 -4.71 5.35 -5.76
N ASN A 63 -3.93 6.20 -5.14
CA ASN A 63 -2.84 5.82 -4.25
C ASN A 63 -2.92 6.72 -3.03
N THR A 64 -3.23 6.15 -1.89
CA THR A 64 -3.36 6.88 -0.63
C THR A 64 -2.11 6.66 0.22
N ILE A 65 -1.52 7.73 0.72
CA ILE A 65 -0.39 7.75 1.65
C ILE A 65 -0.92 8.25 2.98
N ALA A 66 -0.89 7.40 4.01
CA ALA A 66 -1.44 7.72 5.32
C ALA A 66 -0.44 8.46 6.23
N ALA A 67 -0.93 9.14 7.27
CA ALA A 67 -0.12 9.87 8.24
C ALA A 67 1.02 9.05 8.82
N LYS A 68 0.77 7.79 9.18
CA LYS A 68 1.81 6.89 9.71
C LYS A 68 2.99 6.72 8.75
N GLU A 69 2.73 6.65 7.47
CA GLU A 69 3.77 6.53 6.44
C GLU A 69 4.52 7.85 6.27
N ILE A 70 3.80 8.98 6.34
CA ILE A 70 4.39 10.33 6.30
C ILE A 70 5.34 10.54 7.49
N GLU A 71 4.91 10.17 8.69
CA GLU A 71 5.70 10.23 9.92
C GLU A 71 6.95 9.33 9.85
N GLN A 72 6.79 8.09 9.39
CA GLN A 72 7.90 7.15 9.26
C GLN A 72 8.98 7.63 8.29
N ARG A 73 8.59 8.38 7.27
CA ARG A 73 9.49 8.96 6.27
C ARG A 73 10.11 10.28 6.71
N HIS A 74 9.64 10.87 7.81
CA HIS A 74 10.05 12.21 8.27
C HIS A 74 9.99 13.26 7.16
N ALA A 75 8.93 13.19 6.35
CA ALA A 75 8.76 14.08 5.20
C ALA A 75 8.61 15.54 5.66
N SER A 76 9.41 16.44 5.11
CA SER A 76 9.40 17.87 5.38
C SER A 76 8.56 18.68 4.39
N SER A 77 8.09 18.03 3.33
CA SER A 77 7.30 18.68 2.27
C SER A 77 6.40 17.68 1.56
N VAL A 78 5.35 18.18 0.90
CA VAL A 78 4.47 17.37 0.05
C VAL A 78 5.26 16.65 -1.06
N ASN A 79 6.27 17.28 -1.64
CA ASN A 79 7.13 16.65 -2.64
C ASN A 79 7.85 15.41 -2.09
N GLU A 80 8.31 15.46 -0.84
CA GLU A 80 8.95 14.31 -0.19
C GLU A 80 7.94 13.20 0.13
N ILE A 81 6.71 13.55 0.51
CA ILE A 81 5.63 12.58 0.68
C ILE A 81 5.38 11.83 -0.62
N LEU A 82 5.32 12.54 -1.74
CA LEU A 82 5.02 11.99 -3.06
C LEU A 82 6.18 11.24 -3.71
N ARG A 83 7.42 11.39 -3.22
CA ARG A 83 8.65 10.87 -3.85
C ARG A 83 8.60 9.38 -4.20
N TYR A 84 7.97 8.58 -3.37
CA TYR A 84 7.90 7.13 -3.55
C TYR A 84 6.57 6.65 -4.12
N ALA A 85 5.68 7.57 -4.49
CA ALA A 85 4.40 7.20 -5.07
C ALA A 85 4.59 6.70 -6.52
N PRO A 86 4.04 5.53 -6.87
CA PRO A 86 4.21 4.97 -8.21
C PRO A 86 3.66 5.89 -9.29
N GLY A 87 4.44 6.16 -10.34
CA GLY A 87 4.06 7.01 -11.47
C GLY A 87 4.01 8.51 -11.16
N VAL A 88 4.60 8.92 -10.03
CA VAL A 88 4.82 10.31 -9.66
C VAL A 88 6.31 10.62 -9.74
N SER A 89 6.66 11.73 -10.35
CA SER A 89 8.02 12.26 -10.37
C SER A 89 8.04 13.61 -9.69
N THR A 90 8.74 13.67 -8.57
CA THR A 90 8.94 14.90 -7.79
C THR A 90 10.31 15.50 -8.07
N GLU A 91 10.53 16.72 -7.59
CA GLU A 91 11.84 17.36 -7.66
C GLU A 91 12.36 17.53 -9.10
N VAL A 92 11.47 17.85 -10.01
CA VAL A 92 11.80 18.03 -11.45
C VAL A 92 12.94 19.02 -11.66
N ARG A 93 13.12 19.96 -10.73
CA ARG A 93 14.22 20.97 -10.73
C ARG A 93 15.20 20.78 -9.58
N GLY A 94 15.22 19.60 -8.97
CA GLY A 94 16.04 19.28 -7.78
C GLY A 94 15.33 19.58 -6.46
N SER A 95 15.89 19.02 -5.38
CA SER A 95 15.31 19.06 -4.04
C SER A 95 15.35 20.45 -3.38
N THR A 96 16.24 21.31 -3.82
CA THR A 96 16.43 22.65 -3.24
C THR A 96 15.64 23.74 -3.97
N SER A 97 14.81 23.36 -4.96
CA SER A 97 13.96 24.33 -5.66
C SER A 97 12.89 24.91 -4.73
N TYR A 98 12.68 26.22 -4.81
CA TYR A 98 11.55 26.89 -4.15
C TYR A 98 10.19 26.54 -4.78
N MET A 99 10.22 25.90 -5.94
CA MET A 99 9.03 25.46 -6.66
C MET A 99 8.66 24.03 -6.25
N SER A 100 7.43 23.82 -5.80
CA SER A 100 6.84 22.50 -5.60
C SER A 100 6.29 22.01 -6.94
N GLU A 101 7.13 21.42 -7.76
CA GLU A 101 6.73 20.84 -9.05
C GLU A 101 6.78 19.32 -8.96
N TYR A 102 5.71 18.69 -9.40
CA TYR A 102 5.67 17.24 -9.59
C TYR A 102 4.85 16.88 -10.83
N LYS A 103 5.12 15.70 -11.35
CA LYS A 103 4.44 15.14 -12.51
C LYS A 103 3.76 13.84 -12.13
N ILE A 104 2.56 13.63 -12.65
CA ILE A 104 1.87 12.36 -12.57
C ILE A 104 1.75 11.81 -13.99
N ARG A 105 2.26 10.59 -14.21
CA ARG A 105 2.29 9.94 -15.53
C ARG A 105 2.94 10.84 -16.62
N GLY A 106 3.94 11.63 -16.24
CA GLY A 106 4.67 12.53 -17.15
C GLY A 106 4.04 13.91 -17.36
N PHE A 107 2.82 14.14 -16.90
CA PHE A 107 2.14 15.43 -17.01
C PHE A 107 2.39 16.30 -15.78
N ASN A 108 2.64 17.59 -15.98
CA ASN A 108 2.75 18.53 -14.87
C ASN A 108 1.40 18.63 -14.14
N VAL A 109 1.46 18.67 -12.81
CA VAL A 109 0.30 18.90 -11.95
C VAL A 109 0.42 20.29 -11.35
N ASP A 110 -0.36 21.22 -11.85
CA ASP A 110 -0.33 22.62 -11.41
C ASP A 110 -1.33 22.90 -10.31
N GLN A 111 -2.39 22.08 -10.24
CA GLN A 111 -3.47 22.22 -9.27
C GLN A 111 -3.31 21.19 -8.13
N GLU A 112 -3.36 21.70 -6.92
CA GLU A 112 -3.38 20.92 -5.70
C GLU A 112 -4.69 21.17 -4.96
N PHE A 113 -5.15 20.16 -4.23
CA PHE A 113 -6.38 20.23 -3.46
C PHE A 113 -6.08 19.95 -1.99
N TYR A 114 -6.87 20.53 -1.11
CA TYR A 114 -6.85 20.26 0.31
C TYR A 114 -8.29 20.07 0.79
N ASN A 115 -8.59 18.90 1.31
CA ASN A 115 -9.96 18.48 1.64
C ASN A 115 -10.96 18.70 0.48
N GLY A 116 -10.48 18.45 -0.75
CA GLY A 116 -11.28 18.58 -1.96
C GLY A 116 -11.48 20.01 -2.46
N LEU A 117 -10.91 21.01 -1.78
CA LEU A 117 -10.89 22.41 -2.20
C LEU A 117 -9.59 22.72 -2.93
N GLN A 118 -9.70 23.38 -4.07
CA GLN A 118 -8.54 23.78 -4.85
C GLN A 118 -7.73 24.84 -4.10
N LEU A 119 -6.43 24.60 -3.97
CA LEU A 119 -5.51 25.57 -3.40
C LEU A 119 -5.15 26.68 -4.41
N PRO A 120 -4.86 27.88 -3.93
CA PRO A 120 -4.37 28.96 -4.78
C PRO A 120 -3.08 28.53 -5.50
N TYR A 121 -3.04 28.74 -6.80
CA TYR A 121 -1.85 28.52 -7.62
C TYR A 121 -1.70 29.62 -8.67
N ASN A 122 -0.47 29.85 -9.11
CA ASN A 122 -0.20 30.72 -10.23
C ASN A 122 -0.04 29.89 -11.50
N VAL A 123 -0.70 30.30 -12.58
CA VAL A 123 -0.65 29.64 -13.89
C VAL A 123 0.79 29.50 -14.42
N THR A 124 1.68 30.40 -14.03
CA THR A 124 3.12 30.33 -14.37
C THR A 124 3.89 29.30 -13.52
N GLY A 125 3.24 28.63 -12.57
CA GLY A 125 3.86 27.61 -11.72
C GLY A 125 4.77 28.13 -10.61
N ASN A 126 4.99 29.45 -10.55
CA ASN A 126 5.99 30.03 -9.64
C ASN A 126 5.51 30.14 -8.17
N THR A 127 4.23 30.03 -7.94
CA THR A 127 3.66 30.15 -6.57
C THR A 127 2.60 29.10 -6.36
N LYS A 128 2.85 28.20 -5.44
CA LYS A 128 1.88 27.20 -4.95
C LYS A 128 1.75 27.35 -3.44
N ALA A 129 0.57 27.03 -2.93
CA ALA A 129 0.37 26.94 -1.50
C ALA A 129 1.25 25.83 -0.93
N ARG A 130 1.94 26.11 0.16
CA ARG A 130 2.74 25.10 0.88
C ARG A 130 1.97 24.67 2.11
N ILE A 131 1.74 23.37 2.19
CA ILE A 131 1.08 22.75 3.35
C ILE A 131 2.17 22.06 4.17
N ASP A 132 2.14 22.28 5.47
CA ASP A 132 3.02 21.58 6.40
C ASP A 132 2.56 20.12 6.51
N PRO A 133 3.45 19.13 6.33
CA PRO A 133 3.13 17.72 6.51
C PRO A 133 2.49 17.36 7.84
N LEU A 134 2.75 18.11 8.91
CA LEU A 134 2.12 17.92 10.22
C LEU A 134 0.60 18.15 10.22
N LEU A 135 0.08 18.85 9.22
CA LEU A 135 -1.35 19.13 9.07
C LEU A 135 -2.05 18.12 8.15
N ILE A 136 -1.31 17.10 7.69
CA ILE A 136 -1.79 16.15 6.69
C ILE A 136 -2.07 14.80 7.36
N GLU A 137 -3.32 14.36 7.31
CA GLU A 137 -3.72 13.02 7.75
C GLU A 137 -3.47 11.96 6.67
N SER A 138 -3.73 12.33 5.42
CA SER A 138 -3.48 11.46 4.26
C SER A 138 -3.29 12.28 3.00
N VAL A 139 -2.62 11.71 2.02
CA VAL A 139 -2.48 12.27 0.68
C VAL A 139 -3.04 11.28 -0.33
N ASP A 140 -4.07 11.70 -1.05
CA ASP A 140 -4.68 10.91 -2.12
C ASP A 140 -4.15 11.39 -3.48
N ILE A 141 -3.60 10.45 -4.23
CA ILE A 141 -3.10 10.67 -5.58
C ILE A 141 -4.06 9.99 -6.54
N LEU A 142 -4.87 10.77 -7.24
CA LEU A 142 -5.77 10.28 -8.28
C LEU A 142 -5.01 10.30 -9.60
N LYS A 143 -4.89 9.14 -10.25
CA LYS A 143 -4.13 8.99 -11.50
C LYS A 143 -5.09 8.90 -12.69
N GLY A 144 -4.96 9.86 -13.60
CA GLY A 144 -5.80 9.99 -14.78
C GLY A 144 -6.76 11.18 -14.70
N PRO A 145 -7.56 11.40 -15.74
CA PRO A 145 -8.45 12.57 -15.80
C PRO A 145 -9.51 12.53 -14.70
N SER A 146 -9.60 13.60 -13.94
CA SER A 146 -10.55 13.77 -12.82
C SER A 146 -11.45 15.02 -13.00
N SER A 147 -11.50 15.55 -14.22
CA SER A 147 -12.18 16.80 -14.55
C SER A 147 -13.70 16.84 -14.22
N VAL A 148 -14.34 15.68 -14.20
CA VAL A 148 -15.77 15.57 -13.87
C VAL A 148 -16.07 16.08 -12.46
N LEU A 149 -15.17 15.84 -11.50
CA LEU A 149 -15.35 16.18 -10.10
C LEU A 149 -14.55 17.39 -9.64
N TYR A 150 -13.46 17.67 -10.34
CA TYR A 150 -12.46 18.66 -9.93
C TYR A 150 -12.27 19.80 -10.93
N GLY A 151 -13.05 19.81 -12.04
CA GLY A 151 -12.94 20.82 -13.08
C GLY A 151 -11.71 20.60 -13.99
N GLY A 152 -11.29 21.67 -14.68
CA GLY A 152 -10.14 21.61 -15.58
C GLY A 152 -8.87 21.30 -14.79
N GLY A 153 -8.13 20.28 -15.21
CA GLY A 153 -6.91 19.87 -14.53
C GLY A 153 -5.97 19.07 -15.43
N SER A 154 -4.88 18.60 -14.84
CA SER A 154 -3.89 17.80 -15.54
C SER A 154 -4.49 16.44 -15.96
N PRO A 155 -4.23 15.98 -17.20
CA PRO A 155 -4.66 14.66 -17.64
C PRO A 155 -3.91 13.53 -16.92
N GLY A 156 -2.80 13.83 -16.28
CA GLY A 156 -2.05 12.88 -15.46
C GLY A 156 -2.75 12.51 -14.17
N GLY A 157 -3.49 13.44 -13.60
CA GLY A 157 -4.18 13.27 -12.32
C GLY A 157 -4.10 14.50 -11.42
N LEU A 158 -4.45 14.30 -10.15
CA LEU A 158 -4.40 15.33 -9.12
C LEU A 158 -3.90 14.77 -7.78
N VAL A 159 -3.56 15.68 -6.87
CA VAL A 159 -3.22 15.40 -5.47
C VAL A 159 -4.21 16.16 -4.57
N ASN A 160 -4.74 15.44 -3.57
CA ASN A 160 -5.67 15.97 -2.57
C ASN A 160 -5.22 15.56 -1.17
#